data_6c845dad0ba1987f87ae06314c29ab7c
#
_entry.id   6c845dad0ba1987f87ae06314c29ab7c
#
_cell.length_a   1.000
_cell.length_b   1.000
_cell.length_c   1.000
_cell.angle_alpha   90.00
_cell.angle_beta   90.00
_cell.angle_gamma   90.00
#
_symmetry.space_group_name_H-M   'P 1'
#
loop_
_entity.id
_entity.type
_entity.pdbx_description
1 polymer ?
#
loop_
_entity_poly.entity_id
_entity_poly.type
_entity_poly.pdbx_seq_one_letter_code
_entity_poly.pdbx_strand_id
1 'polypeptide(L)'
;MFFHYDSQSIRWIPNDEQLGAYKIAYSIQRKIGEDIYPTTMDADSMLTYKVVPDLEGEDERLWIYVNDPPMIMTEPLKTEFVAGDTFTYKPIISDRNIDAKINYQLENKPQGMYITDSGTIIWRTDSTHIDVYDVRFIASDGFDRSTQNFTLFARAGIKIISQAPNEGQVDKEYNYKVDIW
;
A
#
# COMPACT_ATOMS: atom_id res chain seq x y z
N MET A 1 23.64 -15.11 -5.32
CA MET A 1 23.08 -15.74 -6.53
C MET A 1 24.00 -16.89 -6.93
N PHE A 2 23.45 -18.06 -7.22
CA PHE A 2 24.20 -19.23 -7.63
C PHE A 2 23.62 -19.84 -8.89
N PHE A 3 24.48 -20.25 -9.80
CA PHE A 3 24.08 -21.01 -10.98
C PHE A 3 24.33 -22.50 -10.74
N HIS A 4 23.28 -23.31 -10.96
CA HIS A 4 23.36 -24.77 -10.82
C HIS A 4 23.54 -25.39 -12.20
N TYR A 5 24.73 -25.88 -12.50
CA TYR A 5 25.08 -26.45 -13.81
C TYR A 5 24.25 -27.69 -14.16
N ASP A 6 24.00 -28.58 -13.20
CA ASP A 6 23.27 -29.83 -13.44
C ASP A 6 21.78 -29.62 -13.79
N SER A 7 21.16 -28.57 -13.24
CA SER A 7 19.76 -28.22 -13.50
C SER A 7 19.58 -27.06 -14.46
N GLN A 8 20.67 -26.47 -14.95
CA GLN A 8 20.68 -25.28 -15.78
C GLN A 8 19.80 -24.14 -15.21
N SER A 9 19.85 -23.97 -13.89
CA SER A 9 18.99 -23.02 -13.19
C SER A 9 19.79 -21.98 -12.42
N ILE A 10 19.29 -20.74 -12.45
CA ILE A 10 19.77 -19.65 -11.58
C ILE A 10 18.90 -19.68 -10.32
N ARG A 11 19.54 -19.77 -9.16
CA ARG A 11 18.86 -19.68 -7.86
C ARG A 11 19.39 -18.50 -7.07
N TRP A 12 18.47 -17.73 -6.53
CA TRP A 12 18.80 -16.58 -5.72
C TRP A 12 17.71 -16.37 -4.66
N ILE A 13 18.15 -16.20 -3.43
CA ILE A 13 17.29 -15.76 -2.32
C ILE A 13 17.84 -14.40 -1.93
N PRO A 14 17.20 -13.31 -2.36
CA PRO A 14 17.63 -11.96 -1.99
C PRO A 14 17.45 -11.72 -0.50
N ASN A 15 18.29 -10.87 0.06
CA ASN A 15 18.15 -10.38 1.43
C ASN A 15 17.73 -8.91 1.43
N ASP A 16 17.56 -8.37 2.63
CA ASP A 16 17.11 -7.00 2.87
C ASP A 16 17.99 -5.88 2.28
N GLU A 17 19.26 -6.18 2.00
CA GLU A 17 20.21 -5.25 1.39
C GLU A 17 20.17 -5.28 -0.14
N GLN A 18 19.42 -6.22 -0.70
CA GLN A 18 19.36 -6.51 -2.14
C GLN A 18 18.03 -6.09 -2.75
N LEU A 19 17.48 -4.95 -2.35
CA LEU A 19 16.28 -4.39 -2.95
C LEU A 19 16.60 -3.67 -4.27
N GLY A 20 15.64 -3.64 -5.19
CA GLY A 20 15.74 -2.92 -6.46
C GLY A 20 15.92 -3.80 -7.69
N ALA A 21 16.29 -3.17 -8.80
CA ALA A 21 16.40 -3.81 -10.09
C ALA A 21 17.78 -4.42 -10.32
N TYR A 22 17.80 -5.68 -10.72
CA TYR A 22 19.01 -6.42 -11.06
C TYR A 22 18.96 -6.87 -12.51
N LYS A 23 20.05 -6.61 -13.22
CA LYS A 23 20.25 -7.09 -14.59
C LYS A 23 21.22 -8.27 -14.55
N ILE A 24 20.75 -9.43 -15.00
CA ILE A 24 21.56 -10.63 -15.12
C ILE A 24 21.83 -10.86 -16.60
N ALA A 25 23.10 -10.79 -16.98
CA ALA A 25 23.53 -11.19 -18.30
C ALA A 25 23.94 -12.67 -18.27
N TYR A 26 23.54 -13.43 -19.27
CA TYR A 26 23.95 -14.79 -19.48
C TYR A 26 24.20 -15.06 -20.96
N SER A 27 25.10 -16.00 -21.22
CA SER A 27 25.32 -16.51 -22.59
C SER A 27 25.21 -18.03 -22.58
N ILE A 28 24.77 -18.57 -23.70
CA ILE A 28 24.74 -20.01 -23.94
C ILE A 28 25.96 -20.34 -24.79
N GLN A 29 26.87 -21.13 -24.24
CA GLN A 29 28.04 -21.58 -24.94
C GLN A 29 27.95 -23.06 -25.26
N ARG A 30 28.31 -23.42 -26.46
CA ARG A 30 28.39 -24.80 -26.92
C ARG A 30 29.75 -25.37 -26.56
N LYS A 31 29.79 -26.53 -25.92
CA LYS A 31 31.02 -27.26 -25.68
C LYS A 31 31.11 -28.49 -26.60
N ILE A 32 32.17 -28.58 -27.37
CA ILE A 32 32.47 -29.76 -28.19
C ILE A 32 33.83 -30.25 -27.75
N GLY A 33 33.87 -31.40 -27.05
CA GLY A 33 35.10 -31.89 -26.42
C GLY A 33 35.56 -30.96 -25.29
N GLU A 34 36.79 -30.48 -25.32
CA GLU A 34 37.33 -29.51 -24.38
C GLU A 34 37.20 -28.07 -24.85
N ASP A 35 36.81 -27.84 -26.09
CA ASP A 35 36.69 -26.49 -26.68
C ASP A 35 35.31 -25.88 -26.46
N ILE A 36 35.28 -24.56 -26.27
CA ILE A 36 34.05 -23.76 -26.01
C ILE A 36 33.81 -22.87 -27.24
N TYR A 37 32.62 -22.97 -27.84
CA TYR A 37 32.26 -22.18 -29.01
C TYR A 37 31.01 -21.33 -28.74
N PRO A 38 30.91 -20.12 -29.26
CA PRO A 38 29.67 -19.36 -29.26
C PRO A 38 28.60 -20.07 -30.10
N THR A 39 27.35 -20.05 -29.66
CA THR A 39 26.23 -20.71 -30.36
C THR A 39 25.85 -19.95 -31.64
N THR A 40 26.31 -20.41 -32.80
CA THR A 40 25.59 -20.23 -34.05
C THR A 40 24.87 -21.55 -34.35
N MET A 41 23.56 -21.48 -34.57
CA MET A 41 22.70 -22.65 -34.75
C MET A 41 23.18 -23.53 -35.89
N ASP A 42 23.49 -24.77 -35.60
CA ASP A 42 23.51 -25.88 -36.56
C ASP A 42 22.98 -27.15 -35.88
N ALA A 43 22.01 -27.79 -36.51
CA ALA A 43 21.01 -28.64 -35.87
C ALA A 43 21.40 -30.11 -35.62
N ASP A 44 22.62 -30.56 -35.86
CA ASP A 44 22.90 -32.01 -36.04
C ASP A 44 23.96 -32.65 -35.14
N SER A 45 24.35 -32.03 -34.01
CA SER A 45 25.25 -32.68 -33.08
C SER A 45 24.70 -32.74 -31.65
N MET A 46 24.95 -33.86 -30.97
CA MET A 46 24.63 -34.05 -29.53
C MET A 46 25.39 -33.02 -28.70
N LEU A 47 24.70 -31.91 -28.36
CA LEU A 47 25.31 -30.71 -27.82
C LEU A 47 25.10 -30.63 -26.33
N THR A 48 26.17 -30.44 -25.61
CA THR A 48 26.15 -30.04 -24.21
C THR A 48 26.23 -28.51 -24.15
N TYR A 49 25.15 -27.87 -23.69
CA TYR A 49 25.13 -26.42 -23.51
C TYR A 49 25.63 -26.06 -22.11
N LYS A 50 26.43 -25.03 -22.02
CA LYS A 50 26.84 -24.42 -20.77
C LYS A 50 26.33 -22.99 -20.70
N VAL A 51 25.48 -22.71 -19.75
CA VAL A 51 25.07 -21.31 -19.44
C VAL A 51 26.15 -20.73 -18.54
N VAL A 52 26.76 -19.65 -18.94
CA VAL A 52 27.79 -18.93 -18.16
C VAL A 52 27.36 -17.48 -17.99
N PRO A 53 27.71 -16.84 -16.87
CA PRO A 53 27.54 -15.41 -16.74
C PRO A 53 28.36 -14.72 -17.82
N ASP A 54 27.69 -13.91 -18.66
CA ASP A 54 28.35 -13.08 -19.64
C ASP A 54 28.38 -11.64 -19.14
N LEU A 55 29.56 -11.13 -18.84
CA LEU A 55 29.75 -9.78 -18.34
C LEU A 55 29.84 -8.74 -19.48
N GLU A 56 30.00 -9.18 -20.73
CA GLU A 56 30.26 -8.31 -21.88
C GLU A 56 29.24 -8.43 -23.04
N GLY A 57 28.36 -9.44 -23.02
CA GLY A 57 27.38 -9.69 -24.09
C GLY A 57 26.10 -8.85 -24.01
N GLU A 58 25.60 -8.45 -25.18
CA GLU A 58 24.36 -7.62 -25.26
C GLU A 58 23.06 -8.41 -25.42
N ASP A 59 23.10 -9.72 -25.68
CA ASP A 59 22.00 -10.38 -26.37
C ASP A 59 20.92 -11.04 -25.53
N GLU A 60 21.20 -11.46 -24.29
CA GLU A 60 20.13 -12.02 -23.44
C GLU A 60 20.26 -11.51 -21.99
N ARG A 61 19.31 -10.70 -21.58
CA ARG A 61 19.31 -10.05 -20.28
C ARG A 61 18.03 -10.34 -19.52
N LEU A 62 18.18 -10.93 -18.34
CA LEU A 62 17.09 -11.11 -17.40
C LEU A 62 17.08 -9.94 -16.42
N TRP A 63 15.95 -9.28 -16.31
CA TRP A 63 15.72 -8.29 -15.27
C TRP A 63 14.95 -8.94 -14.12
N ILE A 64 15.49 -8.81 -12.94
CA ILE A 64 14.84 -9.22 -11.69
C ILE A 64 14.67 -7.98 -10.84
N TYR A 65 13.45 -7.72 -10.38
CA TYR A 65 13.17 -6.67 -9.42
C TYR A 65 12.89 -7.32 -8.06
N VAL A 66 13.70 -6.95 -7.06
CA VAL A 66 13.52 -7.41 -5.67
C VAL A 66 12.70 -6.36 -4.95
N ASN A 67 11.46 -6.71 -4.65
CA ASN A 67 10.49 -5.85 -3.98
C ASN A 67 10.38 -6.18 -2.50
N ASP A 68 10.20 -5.12 -1.69
CA ASP A 68 9.72 -5.16 -0.32
C ASP A 68 8.35 -4.48 -0.30
N PRO A 69 7.29 -5.12 0.23
CA PRO A 69 5.97 -4.51 0.20
C PRO A 69 5.91 -3.25 1.07
N PRO A 70 5.11 -2.24 0.68
CA PRO A 70 4.92 -1.06 1.50
C PRO A 70 4.34 -1.42 2.87
N MET A 71 4.75 -0.73 3.92
CA MET A 71 4.29 -0.95 5.29
C MET A 71 3.52 0.26 5.81
N ILE A 72 2.30 0.03 6.33
CA ILE A 72 1.48 1.06 6.97
C ILE A 72 1.91 1.17 8.43
N MET A 73 2.47 2.33 8.82
CA MET A 73 3.14 2.54 10.11
C MET A 73 2.26 3.17 11.18
N THR A 74 1.09 3.68 10.82
CA THR A 74 0.21 4.43 11.74
C THR A 74 -1.22 3.95 11.67
N GLU A 75 -2.01 4.31 12.68
CA GLU A 75 -3.44 4.09 12.77
C GLU A 75 -4.18 5.42 12.97
N PRO A 76 -5.49 5.49 12.63
CA PRO A 76 -6.29 6.67 12.92
C PRO A 76 -6.35 6.95 14.42
N LEU A 77 -5.96 8.16 14.85
CA LEU A 77 -5.96 8.55 16.27
C LEU A 77 -7.37 8.76 16.84
N LYS A 78 -8.32 9.13 16.00
CA LYS A 78 -9.72 9.38 16.39
C LYS A 78 -10.63 8.60 15.44
N THR A 79 -11.41 7.73 16.00
CA THR A 79 -12.37 6.88 15.25
C THR A 79 -13.84 7.15 15.64
N GLU A 80 -14.09 7.95 16.67
CA GLU A 80 -15.43 8.36 17.10
C GLU A 80 -15.60 9.87 16.91
N PHE A 81 -16.72 10.29 16.33
CA PHE A 81 -17.04 11.69 16.11
C PHE A 81 -18.55 11.92 16.02
N VAL A 82 -18.91 13.17 16.16
CA VAL A 82 -20.30 13.63 16.06
C VAL A 82 -20.58 13.99 14.60
N ALA A 83 -21.77 13.67 14.12
CA ALA A 83 -22.22 14.07 12.79
C ALA A 83 -22.09 15.61 12.61
N GLY A 84 -21.41 16.02 11.54
CA GLY A 84 -20.97 17.39 11.30
C GLY A 84 -19.46 17.60 11.48
N ASP A 85 -18.76 16.69 12.18
CA ASP A 85 -17.29 16.70 12.27
C ASP A 85 -16.64 16.28 10.96
N THR A 86 -15.37 16.62 10.81
CA THR A 86 -14.54 16.13 9.71
C THR A 86 -13.54 15.11 10.23
N PHE A 87 -13.58 13.90 9.67
CA PHE A 87 -12.52 12.91 9.85
C PHE A 87 -11.37 13.21 8.90
N THR A 88 -10.15 13.18 9.42
CA THR A 88 -8.93 13.30 8.63
C THR A 88 -7.89 12.33 9.16
N TYR A 89 -7.34 11.52 8.25
CA TYR A 89 -6.27 10.59 8.57
C TYR A 89 -5.25 10.57 7.44
N LYS A 90 -3.98 10.76 7.77
CA LYS A 90 -2.86 10.61 6.84
C LYS A 90 -1.99 9.46 7.29
N PRO A 91 -2.12 8.27 6.69
CA PRO A 91 -1.25 7.14 6.96
C PRO A 91 0.21 7.49 6.64
N ILE A 92 1.12 7.06 7.51
CA ILE A 92 2.56 7.05 7.21
C ILE A 92 2.86 5.70 6.59
N ILE A 93 3.39 5.74 5.37
CA ILE A 93 3.81 4.55 4.64
C ILE A 93 5.33 4.52 4.59
N SER A 94 5.91 3.38 4.92
CA SER A 94 7.33 3.07 4.73
C SER A 94 7.46 2.05 3.62
N ASP A 95 8.36 2.31 2.69
CA ASP A 95 8.78 1.36 1.66
C ASP A 95 10.30 1.38 1.61
N ARG A 96 10.92 0.20 1.54
CA ARG A 96 12.38 0.08 1.52
C ARG A 96 12.96 0.21 0.11
N ASN A 97 12.11 0.09 -0.92
CA ASN A 97 12.48 0.40 -2.29
C ASN A 97 12.42 1.93 -2.48
N ILE A 98 13.57 2.59 -2.59
CA ILE A 98 13.73 4.05 -2.53
C ILE A 98 12.88 4.80 -3.57
N ASP A 99 12.66 4.21 -4.74
CA ASP A 99 11.92 4.82 -5.85
C ASP A 99 10.48 4.33 -5.96
N ALA A 100 9.96 3.62 -4.93
CA ALA A 100 8.60 3.10 -4.94
C ALA A 100 7.57 4.22 -5.00
N LYS A 101 6.66 4.14 -5.97
CA LYS A 101 5.52 5.05 -6.10
C LYS A 101 4.31 4.42 -5.47
N ILE A 102 3.89 4.95 -4.32
CA ILE A 102 2.76 4.40 -3.59
C ILE A 102 1.44 4.91 -4.17
N ASN A 103 0.58 3.97 -4.54
CA ASN A 103 -0.80 4.20 -4.94
C ASN A 103 -1.72 3.88 -3.76
N TYR A 104 -2.78 4.66 -3.61
CA TYR A 104 -3.70 4.57 -2.49
C TYR A 104 -5.11 4.23 -2.96
N GLN A 105 -5.80 3.36 -2.22
CA GLN A 105 -7.18 3.01 -2.48
C GLN A 105 -7.97 2.88 -1.18
N LEU A 106 -9.27 3.22 -1.23
CA LEU A 106 -10.24 2.99 -0.16
C LEU A 106 -11.32 2.04 -0.65
N GLU A 107 -11.58 1.02 0.14
CA GLU A 107 -12.71 0.10 -0.04
C GLU A 107 -13.68 0.22 1.15
N ASN A 108 -14.95 -0.15 0.93
CA ASN A 108 -16.02 -0.10 1.93
C ASN A 108 -16.18 1.28 2.61
N LYS A 109 -15.78 2.33 1.92
CA LYS A 109 -15.81 3.69 2.44
C LYS A 109 -17.24 4.25 2.44
N PRO A 110 -17.62 5.08 3.43
CA PRO A 110 -18.91 5.79 3.39
C PRO A 110 -18.97 6.79 2.23
N GLN A 111 -20.20 7.17 1.88
CA GLN A 111 -20.40 8.18 0.86
C GLN A 111 -19.71 9.50 1.24
N GLY A 112 -19.10 10.17 0.28
CA GLY A 112 -18.38 11.42 0.50
C GLY A 112 -16.98 11.29 1.09
N MET A 113 -16.54 10.06 1.49
CA MET A 113 -15.14 9.83 1.86
C MET A 113 -14.27 9.69 0.63
N TYR A 114 -13.11 10.32 0.64
CA TYR A 114 -12.12 10.25 -0.44
C TYR A 114 -10.70 10.28 0.10
N ILE A 115 -9.77 9.92 -0.76
CA ILE A 115 -8.33 10.03 -0.51
C ILE A 115 -7.72 11.00 -1.52
N THR A 116 -6.83 11.84 -1.06
CA THR A 116 -6.08 12.78 -1.90
C THR A 116 -4.88 12.09 -2.55
N ASP A 117 -4.29 12.70 -3.58
CA ASP A 117 -3.07 12.20 -4.23
C ASP A 117 -1.88 12.10 -3.25
N SER A 118 -1.89 12.89 -2.17
CA SER A 118 -0.89 12.84 -1.10
C SER A 118 -1.16 11.74 -0.04
N GLY A 119 -2.20 10.91 -0.25
CA GLY A 119 -2.56 9.82 0.65
C GLY A 119 -3.34 10.24 1.89
N THR A 120 -3.90 11.46 1.94
CA THR A 120 -4.72 11.91 3.06
C THR A 120 -6.17 11.49 2.86
N ILE A 121 -6.73 10.75 3.81
CA ILE A 121 -8.15 10.35 3.84
C ILE A 121 -8.95 11.47 4.50
N ILE A 122 -10.01 11.91 3.84
CA ILE A 122 -10.88 12.98 4.31
C ILE A 122 -12.34 12.53 4.18
N TRP A 123 -13.10 12.76 5.25
CA TRP A 123 -14.54 12.53 5.24
C TRP A 123 -15.26 13.60 6.06
N ARG A 124 -16.14 14.33 5.42
CA ARG A 124 -17.02 15.30 6.06
C ARG A 124 -18.34 14.62 6.33
N THR A 125 -18.70 14.53 7.59
CA THR A 125 -19.94 13.88 8.02
C THR A 125 -21.08 14.90 8.15
N ASP A 126 -22.30 14.39 8.06
CA ASP A 126 -23.54 15.11 8.37
C ASP A 126 -24.53 14.17 9.07
N SER A 127 -25.74 14.62 9.29
CA SER A 127 -26.79 13.86 9.98
C SER A 127 -27.23 12.58 9.26
N THR A 128 -26.91 12.42 7.98
CA THR A 128 -27.20 11.22 7.20
C THR A 128 -26.15 10.12 7.37
N HIS A 129 -25.02 10.46 8.01
CA HIS A 129 -23.89 9.56 8.24
C HIS A 129 -23.83 8.97 9.65
N ILE A 130 -24.96 8.95 10.38
CA ILE A 130 -25.01 8.39 11.75
C ILE A 130 -25.06 6.87 11.64
N ASP A 131 -23.88 6.22 11.74
CA ASP A 131 -23.73 4.78 11.61
C ASP A 131 -22.31 4.34 12.00
N VAL A 132 -22.03 3.06 11.84
CA VAL A 132 -20.71 2.43 11.99
C VAL A 132 -20.19 2.03 10.60
N TYR A 133 -18.95 2.40 10.31
CA TYR A 133 -18.34 2.16 9.00
C TYR A 133 -17.01 1.42 9.14
N ASP A 134 -16.91 0.26 8.51
CA ASP A 134 -15.68 -0.51 8.40
C ASP A 134 -14.98 -0.16 7.10
N VAL A 135 -13.93 0.63 7.20
CA VAL A 135 -13.16 1.14 6.07
C VAL A 135 -11.89 0.34 5.90
N ARG A 136 -11.56 0.03 4.64
CA ARG A 136 -10.32 -0.61 4.27
C ARG A 136 -9.46 0.33 3.45
N PHE A 137 -8.28 0.65 3.97
CA PHE A 137 -7.24 1.40 3.27
C PHE A 137 -6.21 0.44 2.68
N ILE A 138 -5.77 0.73 1.46
CA ILE A 138 -4.79 -0.07 0.71
C ILE A 138 -3.69 0.86 0.23
N ALA A 139 -2.44 0.48 0.47
CA ALA A 139 -1.25 1.09 -0.11
C ALA A 139 -0.54 0.05 -0.99
N SER A 140 -0.21 0.41 -2.23
CA SER A 140 0.46 -0.47 -3.20
C SER A 140 1.57 0.27 -3.92
N ASP A 141 2.71 -0.40 -4.08
CA ASP A 141 3.87 0.04 -4.87
C ASP A 141 3.78 -0.39 -6.35
N GLY A 142 2.73 -1.11 -6.73
CA GLY A 142 2.53 -1.68 -8.07
C GLY A 142 2.96 -3.14 -8.19
N PHE A 143 3.74 -3.67 -7.26
CA PHE A 143 4.12 -5.09 -7.16
C PHE A 143 3.35 -5.79 -6.05
N ASP A 144 3.37 -5.19 -4.87
CA ASP A 144 2.71 -5.69 -3.68
C ASP A 144 1.80 -4.65 -3.04
N ARG A 145 1.11 -5.03 -1.97
CA ARG A 145 0.20 -4.15 -1.25
C ARG A 145 0.12 -4.48 0.23
N SER A 146 -0.07 -3.45 1.04
CA SER A 146 -0.48 -3.55 2.42
C SER A 146 -1.88 -3.02 2.64
N THR A 147 -2.58 -3.57 3.60
CA THR A 147 -3.96 -3.19 3.92
C THR A 147 -4.12 -2.88 5.39
N GLN A 148 -4.94 -1.89 5.70
CA GLN A 148 -5.35 -1.53 7.04
C GLN A 148 -6.87 -1.43 7.09
N ASN A 149 -7.49 -2.11 8.06
CA ASN A 149 -8.91 -1.99 8.34
C ASN A 149 -9.09 -1.15 9.60
N PHE A 150 -10.04 -0.23 9.58
CA PHE A 150 -10.41 0.56 10.76
C PHE A 150 -11.91 0.85 10.75
N THR A 151 -12.49 0.93 11.95
CA THR A 151 -13.91 1.18 12.15
C THR A 151 -14.12 2.61 12.60
N LEU A 152 -15.05 3.33 11.97
CA LEU A 152 -15.44 4.68 12.32
C LEU A 152 -16.85 4.71 12.88
N PHE A 153 -17.05 5.44 13.97
CA PHE A 153 -18.32 5.58 14.65
C PHE A 153 -18.82 7.02 14.52
N ALA A 154 -19.79 7.28 13.65
CA ALA A 154 -20.44 8.56 13.55
C ALA A 154 -21.72 8.56 14.37
N ARG A 155 -21.82 9.43 15.38
CA ARG A 155 -22.94 9.49 16.32
C ARG A 155 -23.73 10.79 16.15
N ALA A 156 -25.01 10.75 16.54
CA ALA A 156 -25.79 11.96 16.67
C ALA A 156 -25.19 12.89 17.73
N GLY A 157 -25.13 14.17 17.42
CA GLY A 157 -24.80 15.21 18.38
C GLY A 157 -26.03 15.59 19.21
N ILE A 158 -25.83 15.96 20.45
CA ILE A 158 -26.86 16.59 21.25
C ILE A 158 -26.75 18.11 21.06
N LYS A 159 -27.79 18.74 20.57
CA LYS A 159 -27.88 20.20 20.42
C LYS A 159 -29.00 20.73 21.29
N ILE A 160 -28.70 21.70 22.18
CA ILE A 160 -29.72 22.46 22.90
C ILE A 160 -30.35 23.45 21.90
N ILE A 161 -31.65 23.32 21.69
CA ILE A 161 -32.42 24.15 20.75
C ILE A 161 -33.33 25.15 21.45
N SER A 162 -33.52 25.02 22.76
CA SER A 162 -34.29 25.99 23.56
C SER A 162 -33.38 27.11 24.09
N GLN A 163 -33.96 28.27 24.29
CA GLN A 163 -33.31 29.44 24.85
C GLN A 163 -33.85 29.66 26.28
N ALA A 164 -32.92 29.73 27.23
CA ALA A 164 -33.30 30.04 28.63
C ALA A 164 -33.86 31.47 28.73
N PRO A 165 -34.94 31.69 29.49
CA PRO A 165 -35.34 33.03 29.88
C PRO A 165 -34.22 33.74 30.63
N ASN A 166 -33.93 34.97 30.26
CA ASN A 166 -32.86 35.76 30.90
C ASN A 166 -33.39 36.69 32.02
N GLU A 167 -34.67 36.64 32.30
CA GLU A 167 -35.31 37.43 33.38
C GLU A 167 -35.98 36.52 34.37
N GLY A 168 -35.81 36.82 35.66
CA GLY A 168 -36.48 36.22 36.78
C GLY A 168 -37.22 37.28 37.60
N GLN A 169 -38.24 36.87 38.39
CA GLN A 169 -38.97 37.77 39.31
C GLN A 169 -38.65 37.37 40.76
N VAL A 170 -38.58 38.37 41.65
CA VAL A 170 -38.42 38.13 43.07
C VAL A 170 -39.61 37.30 43.61
N ASP A 171 -39.31 36.32 44.44
CA ASP A 171 -40.32 35.41 45.04
C ASP A 171 -41.08 34.53 44.02
N LYS A 172 -40.57 34.42 42.77
CA LYS A 172 -41.09 33.50 41.76
C LYS A 172 -40.05 32.42 41.42
N GLU A 173 -40.56 31.22 41.33
CA GLU A 173 -39.72 30.11 40.85
C GLU A 173 -39.27 30.37 39.40
N TYR A 174 -37.95 30.28 39.15
CA TYR A 174 -37.41 30.26 37.82
C TYR A 174 -37.40 28.81 37.28
N ASN A 175 -38.12 28.54 36.22
CA ASN A 175 -38.20 27.20 35.62
C ASN A 175 -37.87 27.29 34.13
N TYR A 176 -36.88 26.49 33.75
CA TYR A 176 -36.47 26.39 32.37
C TYR A 176 -36.36 24.91 31.97
N LYS A 177 -37.14 24.54 30.95
CA LYS A 177 -37.05 23.20 30.33
C LYS A 177 -36.12 23.27 29.15
N VAL A 178 -35.05 22.46 29.25
CA VAL A 178 -34.11 22.33 28.13
C VAL A 178 -34.69 21.42 27.07
N ASP A 179 -34.87 21.96 25.86
CA ASP A 179 -35.19 21.15 24.69
C ASP A 179 -33.91 20.83 23.96
N ILE A 180 -33.74 19.54 23.64
CA ILE A 180 -32.59 18.98 22.95
C ILE A 180 -33.03 18.30 21.65
N TRP A 181 -32.18 18.40 20.65
CA TRP A 181 -32.30 17.70 19.38
C TRP A 181 -31.21 16.65 19.25
#